data_e752421b5481fe4dc673e31ee9a6cece
#
_entry.id   e752421b5481fe4dc673e31ee9a6cece
#
_cell.length_a   1.000
_cell.length_b   1.000
_cell.length_c   1.000
_cell.angle_alpha   90.00
_cell.angle_beta   90.00
_cell.angle_gamma   90.00
#
_symmetry.space_group_name_H-M   'P 1'
#
loop_
_entity.id
_entity.type
_entity.pdbx_description
1 polymer ?
#
loop_
_entity_poly.entity_id
_entity_poly.type
_entity_poly.pdbx_seq_one_letter_code
_entity_poly.pdbx_strand_id
1 'polypeptide(L)'
;MLFRSIASASAVQWFDDLPRFARKAENLLETEGYIVLSTFGPENFREIKAVTDEGLDYYTREQLQELFESAGFLTLETLEYTRSLAFDTPLDVLRHIRATGVNSIRHARWTKRELSDFETRYRNGFRNAEGQVTLTYHPVLLIAEKL
;
A
#
# COMPACT_ATOMS: atom_id res chain seq x y z
N MET A 1 28.12 9.67 -10.32
CA MET A 1 27.97 8.20 -10.39
C MET A 1 26.48 7.91 -10.65
N LEU A 2 26.18 7.19 -11.71
CA LEU A 2 24.82 6.80 -12.06
C LEU A 2 24.62 5.31 -11.77
N PHE A 3 23.37 4.92 -11.59
CA PHE A 3 22.98 3.54 -11.30
C PHE A 3 22.30 2.89 -12.51
N ARG A 4 22.45 1.59 -12.65
CA ARG A 4 21.73 0.82 -13.67
C ARG A 4 20.31 0.49 -13.27
N SER A 5 20.06 0.39 -11.98
CA SER A 5 18.74 0.07 -11.46
C SER A 5 18.51 0.66 -10.08
N ILE A 6 17.25 0.97 -9.81
CA ILE A 6 16.73 1.33 -8.49
C ILE A 6 15.58 0.38 -8.19
N ALA A 7 15.60 -0.22 -7.02
CA ALA A 7 14.52 -1.09 -6.57
C ALA A 7 13.97 -0.59 -5.23
N SER A 8 12.66 -0.60 -5.09
CA SER A 8 11.98 -0.26 -3.84
C SER A 8 10.85 -1.24 -3.58
N ALA A 9 10.86 -1.81 -2.40
CA ALA A 9 9.84 -2.77 -1.97
C ALA A 9 9.04 -2.20 -0.81
N SER A 10 7.75 -1.99 -1.01
CA SER A 10 6.78 -1.59 0.02
C SER A 10 7.22 -0.35 0.83
N ALA A 11 7.80 0.64 0.17
CA ALA A 11 8.33 1.85 0.82
C ALA A 11 7.75 3.15 0.27
N VAL A 12 7.48 3.21 -1.03
CA VAL A 12 7.09 4.48 -1.69
C VAL A 12 5.73 5.01 -1.27
N GLN A 13 4.86 4.17 -0.73
CA GLN A 13 3.56 4.58 -0.18
C GLN A 13 3.69 5.52 1.03
N TRP A 14 4.86 5.56 1.67
CA TRP A 14 5.15 6.44 2.80
C TRP A 14 5.73 7.80 2.40
N PHE A 15 6.03 7.99 1.11
CA PHE A 15 6.63 9.23 0.64
C PHE A 15 5.58 10.34 0.51
N ASP A 16 5.87 11.49 1.10
CA ASP A 16 4.99 12.66 1.02
C ASP A 16 4.95 13.27 -0.40
N ASP A 17 6.05 13.15 -1.13
CA ASP A 17 6.21 13.71 -2.48
C ASP A 17 6.79 12.65 -3.44
N LEU A 18 5.92 11.76 -3.90
CA LEU A 18 6.31 10.72 -4.85
C LEU A 18 6.77 11.28 -6.21
N PRO A 19 6.17 12.34 -6.76
CA PRO A 19 6.69 12.99 -7.97
C PRO A 19 8.14 13.45 -7.85
N ARG A 20 8.52 14.02 -6.70
CA ARG A 20 9.91 14.40 -6.42
C ARG A 20 10.84 13.19 -6.38
N PHE A 21 10.40 12.10 -5.76
CA PHE A 21 11.15 10.85 -5.76
C PHE A 21 11.37 10.33 -7.19
N ALA A 22 10.34 10.31 -8.02
CA ALA A 22 10.44 9.86 -9.41
C ALA A 22 11.46 10.68 -10.22
N ARG A 23 11.43 12.00 -10.10
CA ARG A 23 12.42 12.89 -10.75
C ARG A 23 13.83 12.64 -10.23
N LYS A 24 13.99 12.45 -8.93
CA LYS A 24 15.30 12.14 -8.34
C LYS A 24 15.83 10.79 -8.81
N ALA A 25 14.97 9.78 -8.87
CA ALA A 25 15.33 8.47 -9.39
C ALA A 25 15.76 8.54 -10.85
N GLU A 26 15.02 9.30 -11.67
CA GLU A 26 15.37 9.53 -13.07
C GLU A 26 16.78 10.14 -13.20
N ASN A 27 17.11 11.15 -12.41
CA ASN A 27 18.43 11.79 -12.42
C ASN A 27 19.56 10.87 -11.95
N LEU A 28 19.29 9.89 -11.13
CA LEU A 28 20.29 8.95 -10.60
C LEU A 28 20.52 7.73 -11.50
N LEU A 29 19.62 7.46 -12.44
CA LEU A 29 19.74 6.33 -13.36
C LEU A 29 20.53 6.71 -14.64
N GLU A 30 21.28 5.74 -15.14
CA GLU A 30 21.81 5.78 -16.50
C GLU A 30 20.66 5.76 -17.51
N THR A 31 20.90 6.22 -18.74
CA THR A 31 19.96 6.01 -19.85
C THR A 31 19.71 4.50 -20.02
N GLU A 32 18.48 4.11 -20.26
CA GLU A 32 18.06 2.69 -20.30
C GLU A 32 18.21 1.97 -18.94
N GLY A 33 18.40 2.72 -17.86
CA GLY A 33 18.37 2.16 -16.50
C GLY A 33 16.93 1.91 -16.03
N TYR A 34 16.77 0.99 -15.10
CA TYR A 34 15.46 0.52 -14.67
C TYR A 34 15.09 0.96 -13.27
N ILE A 35 13.79 1.22 -13.06
CA ILE A 35 13.21 1.30 -11.72
C ILE A 35 12.19 0.17 -11.55
N VAL A 36 12.26 -0.52 -10.41
CA VAL A 36 11.35 -1.61 -10.04
C VAL A 36 10.74 -1.27 -8.70
N LEU A 37 9.42 -1.14 -8.66
CA LEU A 37 8.69 -0.78 -7.45
C LEU A 37 7.65 -1.82 -7.10
N SER A 38 7.54 -2.15 -5.84
CA SER A 38 6.33 -2.73 -5.26
C SER A 38 5.74 -1.79 -4.22
N THR A 39 4.45 -1.56 -4.30
CA THR A 39 3.69 -0.71 -3.40
C THR A 39 2.27 -1.25 -3.27
N PHE A 40 1.36 -0.45 -2.76
CA PHE A 40 -0.03 -0.83 -2.58
C PHE A 40 -0.96 0.15 -3.28
N GLY A 41 -2.14 -0.33 -3.65
CA GLY A 41 -3.19 0.43 -4.29
C GLY A 41 -4.34 0.78 -3.35
N PRO A 42 -5.38 1.45 -3.86
CA PRO A 42 -6.49 2.00 -3.06
C PRO A 42 -7.30 0.98 -2.26
N GLU A 43 -7.35 -0.27 -2.70
CA GLU A 43 -8.07 -1.34 -2.00
C GLU A 43 -7.30 -1.92 -0.81
N ASN A 44 -6.05 -1.47 -0.60
CA ASN A 44 -5.23 -1.96 0.51
C ASN A 44 -5.82 -1.54 1.85
N PHE A 45 -6.06 -2.51 2.72
CA PHE A 45 -6.66 -2.30 4.05
C PHE A 45 -8.00 -1.55 4.01
N ARG A 46 -8.79 -1.78 2.96
CA ARG A 46 -10.11 -1.13 2.81
C ARG A 46 -11.02 -1.32 4.02
N GLU A 47 -10.91 -2.45 4.69
CA GLU A 47 -11.69 -2.78 5.88
C GLU A 47 -11.34 -1.83 7.05
N ILE A 48 -10.06 -1.61 7.27
CA ILE A 48 -9.58 -0.69 8.31
C ILE A 48 -10.05 0.73 8.02
N LYS A 49 -9.91 1.19 6.78
CA LYS A 49 -10.34 2.53 6.38
C LYS A 49 -11.86 2.73 6.55
N ALA A 50 -12.65 1.71 6.20
CA ALA A 50 -14.10 1.76 6.35
C ALA A 50 -14.55 1.84 7.81
N VAL A 51 -13.84 1.19 8.73
CA VAL A 51 -14.19 1.12 10.14
C VAL A 51 -13.62 2.29 10.95
N THR A 52 -12.40 2.74 10.64
CA THR A 52 -11.69 3.76 11.43
C THR A 52 -11.60 5.12 10.75
N ASP A 53 -11.88 5.19 9.46
CA ASP A 53 -11.61 6.35 8.60
C ASP A 53 -10.12 6.77 8.59
N GLU A 54 -9.25 5.88 9.02
CA GLU A 54 -7.79 6.06 9.05
C GLU A 54 -7.12 5.17 8.01
N GLY A 55 -6.01 5.63 7.45
CA GLY A 55 -5.21 4.89 6.49
C GLY A 55 -4.43 5.82 5.58
N LEU A 56 -3.61 5.23 4.72
CA LEU A 56 -2.89 5.96 3.69
C LEU A 56 -3.78 6.17 2.47
N ASP A 57 -3.57 7.29 1.79
CA ASP A 57 -4.12 7.51 0.46
C ASP A 57 -3.15 6.92 -0.57
N TYR A 58 -3.58 5.85 -1.21
CA TYR A 58 -2.77 5.14 -2.19
C TYR A 58 -3.05 5.65 -3.60
N TYR A 59 -2.00 5.71 -4.42
CA TYR A 59 -2.14 5.93 -5.86
C TYR A 59 -2.76 4.69 -6.52
N THR A 60 -3.60 4.92 -7.53
CA THR A 60 -4.00 3.84 -8.43
C THR A 60 -2.82 3.41 -9.31
N ARG A 61 -2.90 2.22 -9.89
CA ARG A 61 -1.90 1.76 -10.86
C ARG A 61 -1.71 2.76 -12.00
N GLU A 62 -2.80 3.28 -12.52
CA GLU A 62 -2.81 4.25 -13.62
C GLU A 62 -2.15 5.57 -13.21
N GLN A 63 -2.44 6.05 -12.00
CA GLN A 63 -1.80 7.27 -11.47
C GLN A 63 -0.30 7.08 -11.26
N LEU A 64 0.14 5.91 -10.77
CA LEU A 64 1.57 5.60 -10.64
C LEU A 64 2.26 5.58 -11.99
N GLN A 65 1.66 4.93 -12.97
CA GLN A 65 2.19 4.88 -14.33
C GLN A 65 2.36 6.29 -14.91
N GLU A 66 1.31 7.09 -14.86
CA GLU A 66 1.33 8.47 -15.35
C GLU A 66 2.38 9.33 -14.64
N LEU A 67 2.52 9.17 -13.33
CA LEU A 67 3.49 9.89 -12.52
C LEU A 67 4.93 9.59 -12.96
N PHE A 68 5.27 8.32 -13.16
CA PHE A 68 6.61 7.92 -13.60
C PHE A 68 6.86 8.27 -15.07
N GLU A 69 5.87 8.12 -15.95
CA GLU A 69 5.96 8.54 -17.34
C GLU A 69 6.19 10.06 -17.45
N SER A 70 5.53 10.86 -16.62
CA SER A 70 5.75 12.30 -16.54
C SER A 70 7.15 12.69 -16.02
N ALA A 71 7.80 11.78 -15.32
CA ALA A 71 9.17 11.98 -14.81
C ALA A 71 10.26 11.53 -15.79
N GLY A 72 9.90 11.00 -16.97
CA GLY A 72 10.86 10.59 -18.00
C GLY A 72 11.09 9.09 -18.08
N PHE A 73 10.15 8.28 -17.60
CA PHE A 73 10.21 6.83 -17.69
C PHE A 73 9.27 6.29 -18.77
N LEU A 74 9.65 5.16 -19.35
CA LEU A 74 8.78 4.30 -20.14
C LEU A 74 8.33 3.14 -19.27
N THR A 75 7.03 3.00 -19.05
CA THR A 75 6.49 1.84 -18.33
C THR A 75 6.60 0.59 -19.18
N LEU A 76 7.31 -0.41 -18.67
CA LEU A 76 7.47 -1.71 -19.32
C LEU A 76 6.39 -2.68 -18.87
N GLU A 77 6.09 -2.70 -17.57
CA GLU A 77 5.09 -3.62 -17.00
C GLU A 77 4.48 -3.03 -15.75
N THR A 78 3.19 -3.26 -15.58
CA THR A 78 2.49 -3.05 -14.32
C THR A 78 1.68 -4.30 -13.98
N LEU A 79 1.63 -4.62 -12.68
CA LEU A 79 0.82 -5.73 -12.17
C LEU A 79 0.11 -5.26 -10.91
N GLU A 80 -1.17 -5.58 -10.80
CA GLU A 80 -1.92 -5.41 -9.55
C GLU A 80 -2.86 -6.58 -9.33
N TYR A 81 -3.10 -6.87 -8.08
CA TYR A 81 -4.10 -7.84 -7.65
C TYR A 81 -4.56 -7.54 -6.23
N THR A 82 -5.65 -8.14 -5.82
CA THR A 82 -6.10 -8.11 -4.43
C THR A 82 -6.02 -9.50 -3.84
N ARG A 83 -5.66 -9.54 -2.55
CA ARG A 83 -5.64 -10.78 -1.78
C ARG A 83 -6.28 -10.53 -0.43
N SER A 84 -7.27 -11.35 -0.09
CA SER A 84 -7.95 -11.28 1.19
C SER A 84 -7.41 -12.36 2.11
N LEU A 85 -7.00 -11.95 3.32
CA LEU A 85 -6.66 -12.84 4.41
C LEU A 85 -7.82 -12.95 5.39
N ALA A 86 -7.99 -14.10 6.01
CA ALA A 86 -9.03 -14.34 7.00
C ALA A 86 -8.42 -14.47 8.41
N PHE A 87 -9.08 -13.87 9.38
CA PHE A 87 -8.70 -13.88 10.80
C PHE A 87 -9.89 -14.24 11.66
N ASP A 88 -9.64 -14.87 12.79
CA ASP A 88 -10.73 -15.27 13.69
C ASP A 88 -11.40 -14.07 14.37
N THR A 89 -10.62 -13.03 14.66
CA THR A 89 -11.11 -11.83 15.33
C THR A 89 -10.55 -10.55 14.74
N PRO A 90 -11.24 -9.40 14.88
CA PRO A 90 -10.69 -8.09 14.52
C PRO A 90 -9.41 -7.73 15.27
N LEU A 91 -9.24 -8.19 16.50
CA LEU A 91 -7.99 -8.00 17.27
C LEU A 91 -6.82 -8.72 16.62
N ASP A 92 -7.03 -9.88 16.03
CA ASP A 92 -6.00 -10.60 15.28
C ASP A 92 -5.56 -9.83 14.05
N VAL A 93 -6.48 -9.12 13.39
CA VAL A 93 -6.15 -8.18 12.30
C VAL A 93 -5.21 -7.09 12.78
N LEU A 94 -5.51 -6.45 13.92
CA LEU A 94 -4.66 -5.40 14.50
C LEU A 94 -3.28 -5.93 14.90
N ARG A 95 -3.22 -7.13 15.48
CA ARG A 95 -1.95 -7.80 15.82
C ARG A 95 -1.12 -8.08 14.56
N HIS A 96 -1.76 -8.57 13.50
CA HIS A 96 -1.10 -8.81 12.21
C HIS A 96 -0.51 -7.52 11.63
N ILE A 97 -1.27 -6.44 11.59
CA ILE A 97 -0.80 -5.14 11.08
C ILE A 97 0.38 -4.64 11.90
N ARG A 98 0.32 -4.75 13.23
CA ARG A 98 1.42 -4.38 14.12
C ARG A 98 2.68 -5.22 13.86
N ALA A 99 2.52 -6.53 13.69
CA ALA A 99 3.62 -7.45 13.45
C ALA A 99 4.32 -7.23 12.12
N THR A 100 3.60 -6.75 11.11
CA THR A 100 4.16 -6.44 9.77
C THR A 100 4.80 -5.06 9.68
N GLY A 101 4.72 -4.24 10.73
CA GLY A 101 5.28 -2.89 10.75
C GLY A 101 4.53 -1.88 9.90
N VAL A 102 3.38 -2.24 9.36
CA VAL A 102 2.53 -1.33 8.57
C VAL A 102 1.67 -0.52 9.52
N ASN A 103 2.21 0.59 10.01
CA ASN A 103 1.53 1.49 10.93
C ASN A 103 0.72 2.57 10.19
N SER A 104 -0.28 2.18 9.46
CA SER A 104 -1.25 3.13 8.89
C SER A 104 -2.34 3.55 9.89
N ILE A 105 -2.40 2.89 11.03
CA ILE A 105 -3.32 3.21 12.11
C ILE A 105 -2.55 3.99 13.16
N ARG A 106 -3.00 5.19 13.47
CA ARG A 106 -2.47 5.92 14.64
C ARG A 106 -2.71 5.05 15.87
N HIS A 107 -1.64 4.70 16.58
CA HIS A 107 -1.73 4.09 17.89
C HIS A 107 -2.19 5.14 18.93
N ALA A 108 -3.34 5.74 18.71
CA ALA A 108 -4.06 6.31 19.82
C ALA A 108 -4.33 5.14 20.76
N ARG A 109 -4.08 5.34 22.03
CA ARG A 109 -4.45 4.37 23.07
C ARG A 109 -5.97 4.30 23.08
N TRP A 110 -6.51 3.32 22.33
CA TRP A 110 -7.94 3.11 22.32
C TRP A 110 -8.42 2.71 23.71
N THR A 111 -9.50 3.34 24.12
CA THR A 111 -10.24 2.90 25.31
C THR A 111 -10.85 1.53 25.05
N LYS A 112 -11.25 0.84 26.12
CA LYS A 112 -11.97 -0.44 25.99
C LYS A 112 -13.24 -0.31 25.14
N ARG A 113 -13.92 0.84 25.24
CA ARG A 113 -15.12 1.14 24.46
C ARG A 113 -14.81 1.31 22.98
N GLU A 114 -13.78 2.07 22.65
CA GLU A 114 -13.34 2.25 21.26
C GLU A 114 -12.92 0.95 20.63
N LEU A 115 -12.23 0.09 21.36
CA LEU A 115 -11.83 -1.24 20.91
C LEU A 115 -13.03 -2.14 20.68
N SER A 116 -14.02 -2.13 21.59
CA SER A 116 -15.26 -2.88 21.45
C SER A 116 -16.08 -2.40 20.25
N ASP A 117 -16.17 -1.09 20.04
CA ASP A 117 -16.84 -0.50 18.88
C ASP A 117 -16.16 -0.89 17.57
N PHE A 118 -14.84 -0.88 17.54
CA PHE A 118 -14.05 -1.36 16.40
C PHE A 118 -14.36 -2.83 16.07
N GLU A 119 -14.33 -3.70 17.06
CA GLU A 119 -14.64 -5.13 16.87
C GLU A 119 -16.04 -5.34 16.31
N THR A 120 -17.04 -4.66 16.86
CA THR A 120 -18.44 -4.76 16.44
C THR A 120 -18.60 -4.30 14.99
N ARG A 121 -18.05 -3.13 14.65
CA ARG A 121 -18.11 -2.57 13.29
C ARG A 121 -17.40 -3.45 12.28
N TYR A 122 -16.24 -3.96 12.64
CA TYR A 122 -15.45 -4.82 11.77
C TYR A 122 -16.19 -6.13 11.47
N ARG A 123 -16.73 -6.78 12.47
CA ARG A 123 -17.53 -8.01 12.32
C ARG A 123 -18.78 -7.77 11.49
N ASN A 124 -19.48 -6.67 11.71
CA ASN A 124 -20.70 -6.36 10.96
C ASN A 124 -20.43 -6.08 9.48
N GLY A 125 -19.29 -5.49 9.15
CA GLY A 125 -18.96 -5.11 7.78
C GLY A 125 -18.22 -6.17 6.97
N PHE A 126 -17.39 -7.00 7.62
CA PHE A 126 -16.37 -7.79 6.94
C PHE A 126 -16.26 -9.24 7.42
N ARG A 127 -17.35 -9.81 7.90
CA ARG A 127 -17.40 -11.22 8.27
C ARG A 127 -17.69 -12.07 7.03
N ASN A 128 -16.89 -13.14 6.84
CA ASN A 128 -17.10 -14.11 5.77
C ASN A 128 -18.11 -15.21 6.19
N ALA A 129 -18.38 -16.17 5.29
CA ALA A 129 -19.33 -17.25 5.52
C ALA A 129 -18.93 -18.18 6.68
N GLU A 130 -17.64 -18.30 7.00
CA GLU A 130 -17.09 -19.11 8.08
C GLU A 130 -17.05 -18.37 9.43
N GLY A 131 -17.56 -17.14 9.48
CA GLY A 131 -17.57 -16.33 10.70
C GLY A 131 -16.23 -15.63 11.01
N GLN A 132 -15.25 -15.73 10.12
CA GLN A 132 -13.99 -15.02 10.21
C GLN A 132 -14.12 -13.63 9.62
N VAL A 133 -13.20 -12.74 9.95
CA VAL A 133 -13.11 -11.39 9.37
C VAL A 133 -11.98 -11.32 8.37
N THR A 134 -12.10 -10.43 7.38
CA THR A 134 -11.15 -10.31 6.28
C THR A 134 -10.27 -9.07 6.42
N LEU A 135 -9.08 -9.15 5.85
CA LEU A 135 -8.20 -8.02 5.61
C LEU A 135 -7.68 -8.11 4.18
N THR A 136 -7.87 -7.07 3.40
CA THR A 136 -7.50 -7.04 1.99
C THR A 136 -6.16 -6.35 1.78
N TYR A 137 -5.27 -7.02 1.05
CA TYR A 137 -4.06 -6.43 0.47
C TYR A 137 -4.28 -6.13 -1.02
N HIS A 138 -3.74 -5.02 -1.47
CA HIS A 138 -3.79 -4.62 -2.88
C HIS A 138 -2.37 -4.28 -3.38
N PRO A 139 -1.51 -5.28 -3.64
CA PRO A 139 -0.19 -5.04 -4.19
C PRO A 139 -0.24 -4.47 -5.60
N VAL A 140 0.66 -3.52 -5.87
CA VAL A 140 0.88 -2.91 -7.18
C VAL A 140 2.38 -2.96 -7.47
N LEU A 141 2.74 -3.48 -8.63
CA LEU A 141 4.11 -3.53 -9.11
C LEU A 141 4.25 -2.67 -10.37
N LEU A 142 5.39 -2.00 -10.49
CA LEU A 142 5.73 -1.21 -11.66
C LEU A 142 7.18 -1.45 -12.02
N ILE A 143 7.42 -1.72 -13.31
CA ILE A 143 8.74 -1.78 -13.91
C ILE A 143 8.78 -0.71 -15.01
N ALA A 144 9.72 0.20 -14.92
CA ALA A 144 9.89 1.25 -15.89
C ALA A 144 11.36 1.47 -16.24
N GLU A 145 11.61 1.92 -17.44
CA GLU A 145 12.93 2.21 -17.99
C GLU A 145 13.07 3.72 -18.19
N LYS A 146 14.23 4.25 -17.81
CA LYS A 146 14.56 5.65 -18.10
C LYS A 146 14.77 5.85 -19.59
N LEU A 147 14.06 6.81 -20.15
CA LEU A 147 14.22 7.25 -21.54
C LEU A 147 15.55 7.96 -21.78
#